data_17c3f96e8070c9f4ed59f14dd3461636
#
_entry.id   17c3f96e8070c9f4ed59f14dd3461636
#
_cell.length_a   1.000
_cell.length_b   1.000
_cell.length_c   1.000
_cell.angle_alpha   90.00
_cell.angle_beta   90.00
_cell.angle_gamma   90.00
#
_symmetry.space_group_name_H-M   'P 1'
#
loop_
_entity.id
_entity.type
_entity.pdbx_description
1 polymer ?
#
loop_
_entity_poly.entity_id
_entity_poly.type
_entity_poly.pdbx_seq_one_letter_code
_entity_poly.pdbx_strand_id
1 'polypeptide(L)'
;MSIKKRLTILFTPILTGLILTALIACGDKPGTTEKTAAGETAAGQRDTPVLPEVKTVPMTEEVTWLTNDAEPLFSSPDAVKGGTFREALLSFPLTFRTVGPDSNSSFRSAILGNQLSLIGIHPNTEQIIPELATHWAYGKDKKTMYFKLNPAARWSDGVPVTAADFAYSLDFMRSKYIVAPWYNDYYTQEIERVDIFDDHTLAVVSTKAQPDLHLRLGISPTPRHFYGQLDDEFVQKYNWKIVPNTGPYQISDFQKGKFVKFKRKKEWWGQDLRYFKHRFNVDRVTYTVVRDMNVLWE
;
A
#
# COMPACT_ATOMS: atom_id res chain seq x y z
N MET A 1 -34.57 37.43 30.82
CA MET A 1 -34.67 37.30 32.29
C MET A 1 -33.58 36.32 32.71
N SER A 2 -32.62 36.87 33.42
CA SER A 2 -31.30 36.27 33.75
C SER A 2 -31.40 35.43 35.03
N ILE A 3 -30.75 34.28 35.11
CA ILE A 3 -30.27 33.76 36.40
C ILE A 3 -28.93 33.02 36.15
N LYS A 4 -27.83 33.71 36.51
CA LYS A 4 -26.53 33.15 36.79
C LYS A 4 -26.55 32.47 38.16
N LYS A 5 -26.11 31.24 38.32
CA LYS A 5 -25.66 30.71 39.59
C LYS A 5 -24.19 30.28 39.48
N ARG A 6 -23.35 31.06 40.17
CA ARG A 6 -21.97 30.69 40.51
C ARG A 6 -22.01 29.73 41.72
N LEU A 7 -21.21 28.67 41.66
CA LEU A 7 -20.91 27.89 42.86
C LEU A 7 -19.37 27.86 43.04
N THR A 8 -18.96 28.54 44.09
CA THR A 8 -17.59 28.59 44.61
C THR A 8 -17.46 27.48 45.63
N ILE A 9 -16.47 26.63 45.53
CA ILE A 9 -16.08 25.69 46.59
C ILE A 9 -14.58 25.85 46.89
N LEU A 10 -14.33 26.01 48.20
CA LEU A 10 -13.10 26.37 48.87
C LEU A 10 -12.00 25.30 48.82
N PHE A 11 -10.80 25.82 48.77
CA PHE A 11 -9.56 25.12 49.14
C PHE A 11 -9.42 24.99 50.66
N THR A 12 -8.92 23.86 51.12
CA THR A 12 -8.21 23.72 52.40
C THR A 12 -7.06 22.76 52.28
N PRO A 13 -5.83 23.15 52.70
CA PRO A 13 -4.66 22.29 52.70
C PRO A 13 -4.48 21.63 54.08
N ILE A 14 -3.96 20.41 54.13
CA ILE A 14 -3.43 19.83 55.36
C ILE A 14 -1.96 19.38 55.13
N LEU A 15 -1.18 19.82 56.07
CA LEU A 15 0.26 19.88 56.17
C LEU A 15 0.83 18.70 57.00
N THR A 16 2.06 18.30 56.67
CA THR A 16 3.12 17.72 57.52
C THR A 16 3.01 16.32 58.11
N GLY A 17 4.11 15.60 57.90
CA GLY A 17 4.54 14.46 58.69
C GLY A 17 5.90 13.91 58.21
N LEU A 18 6.98 14.58 58.62
CA LEU A 18 8.36 14.18 58.48
C LEU A 18 8.77 13.24 59.62
N ILE A 19 9.29 12.05 59.37
CA ILE A 19 10.11 11.27 60.36
C ILE A 19 11.33 10.70 59.68
N LEU A 20 12.44 11.10 60.19
CA LEU A 20 13.82 10.74 59.91
C LEU A 20 14.34 9.79 60.98
N THR A 21 14.98 8.67 60.66
CA THR A 21 15.99 7.95 61.43
C THR A 21 16.67 6.92 60.56
N ALA A 22 17.88 7.07 60.18
CA ALA A 22 19.21 6.85 60.76
C ALA A 22 19.69 5.37 60.70
N LEU A 23 20.67 5.20 59.79
CA LEU A 23 21.95 4.45 59.84
C LEU A 23 22.06 3.16 60.69
N ILE A 24 22.54 2.09 60.08
CA ILE A 24 23.77 1.39 60.52
C ILE A 24 24.36 0.61 59.32
N ALA A 25 25.68 0.60 59.26
CA ALA A 25 26.55 0.20 58.18
C ALA A 25 27.04 -1.26 58.29
N CYS A 26 27.79 -1.63 57.26
CA CYS A 26 28.82 -2.69 57.11
C CYS A 26 28.42 -4.02 56.54
N GLY A 27 29.06 -4.33 55.40
CA GLY A 27 29.23 -5.70 54.89
C GLY A 27 29.67 -5.70 53.42
N ASP A 28 30.96 -5.48 53.14
CA ASP A 28 31.59 -5.69 51.83
C ASP A 28 31.46 -7.12 51.32
N LYS A 29 31.11 -7.29 50.07
CA LYS A 29 31.75 -8.19 49.10
C LYS A 29 31.37 -7.86 47.64
N PRO A 30 32.23 -8.21 46.65
CA PRO A 30 32.41 -7.44 45.44
C PRO A 30 31.56 -7.91 44.26
N GLY A 31 31.17 -6.94 43.52
CA GLY A 31 30.98 -6.79 42.10
C GLY A 31 30.62 -7.98 41.23
N THR A 32 29.41 -7.87 40.68
CA THR A 32 29.15 -8.26 39.29
C THR A 32 28.46 -7.06 38.64
N THR A 33 29.21 -6.40 37.79
CA THR A 33 28.75 -5.36 36.89
C THR A 33 27.78 -6.02 35.89
N GLU A 34 26.50 -5.86 36.09
CA GLU A 34 25.53 -6.04 35.02
C GLU A 34 25.74 -4.92 33.99
N LYS A 35 26.46 -5.25 32.93
CA LYS A 35 26.43 -4.49 31.70
C LYS A 35 25.00 -4.55 31.17
N THR A 36 24.31 -3.42 31.22
CA THR A 36 23.15 -3.13 30.39
C THR A 36 23.61 -3.35 28.95
N ALA A 37 23.19 -4.47 28.39
CA ALA A 37 23.34 -4.74 26.97
C ALA A 37 22.41 -3.78 26.24
N ALA A 38 22.98 -2.67 25.75
CA ALA A 38 22.42 -1.95 24.65
C ALA A 38 22.28 -2.97 23.50
N GLY A 39 21.05 -3.27 23.11
CA GLY A 39 20.79 -4.17 22.01
C GLY A 39 21.45 -3.65 20.74
N GLU A 40 22.57 -4.24 20.40
CA GLU A 40 23.05 -4.25 19.03
C GLU A 40 21.96 -4.91 18.21
N THR A 41 21.24 -4.10 17.44
CA THR A 41 20.46 -4.56 16.30
C THR A 41 21.46 -5.21 15.36
N ALA A 42 21.57 -6.53 15.46
CA ALA A 42 22.20 -7.32 14.42
C ALA A 42 21.53 -6.92 13.11
N ALA A 43 22.26 -6.25 12.24
CA ALA A 43 21.92 -6.08 10.84
C ALA A 43 21.97 -7.50 10.22
N GLY A 44 20.86 -8.23 10.39
CA GLY A 44 20.67 -9.51 9.73
C GLY A 44 20.90 -9.27 8.24
N GLN A 45 21.79 -10.05 7.64
CA GLN A 45 21.92 -10.16 6.20
C GLN A 45 20.52 -10.26 5.65
N ARG A 46 20.08 -9.25 4.91
CA ARG A 46 18.84 -9.33 4.13
C ARG A 46 19.14 -10.32 3.03
N ASP A 47 18.60 -11.52 3.13
CA ASP A 47 18.60 -12.45 2.02
C ASP A 47 17.93 -11.72 0.87
N THR A 48 18.74 -11.29 -0.10
CA THR A 48 18.24 -10.64 -1.30
C THR A 48 17.42 -11.69 -2.05
N PRO A 49 16.12 -11.44 -2.29
CA PRO A 49 15.31 -12.42 -2.98
C PRO A 49 15.90 -12.77 -4.34
N VAL A 50 15.94 -14.06 -4.68
CA VAL A 50 16.29 -14.49 -6.03
C VAL A 50 15.17 -14.00 -6.94
N LEU A 51 15.52 -13.12 -7.89
CA LEU A 51 14.56 -12.57 -8.84
C LEU A 51 14.42 -13.48 -10.05
N PRO A 52 13.18 -13.70 -10.54
CA PRO A 52 12.97 -14.38 -11.82
C PRO A 52 13.69 -13.67 -12.97
N GLU A 53 14.16 -14.45 -13.92
CA GLU A 53 14.79 -13.92 -15.14
C GLU A 53 13.79 -13.07 -15.94
N VAL A 54 14.23 -11.92 -16.40
CA VAL A 54 13.43 -11.04 -17.27
C VAL A 54 13.80 -11.29 -18.71
N LYS A 55 12.82 -11.71 -19.52
CA LYS A 55 13.00 -11.93 -20.96
C LYS A 55 12.32 -10.79 -21.71
N THR A 56 13.09 -10.10 -22.54
CA THR A 56 12.58 -9.08 -23.45
C THR A 56 12.36 -9.65 -24.84
N VAL A 57 11.38 -9.10 -25.55
CA VAL A 57 11.10 -9.42 -26.95
C VAL A 57 11.13 -8.12 -27.76
N PRO A 58 11.46 -8.16 -29.07
CA PRO A 58 11.40 -6.98 -29.90
C PRO A 58 9.96 -6.53 -30.14
N MET A 59 9.70 -5.25 -30.03
CA MET A 59 8.41 -4.67 -30.44
C MET A 59 8.37 -4.57 -31.97
N THR A 60 7.57 -5.41 -32.60
CA THR A 60 7.50 -5.52 -34.08
C THR A 60 6.29 -4.79 -34.67
N GLU A 61 5.27 -4.50 -33.87
CA GLU A 61 4.08 -3.79 -34.33
C GLU A 61 4.25 -2.28 -34.19
N GLU A 62 3.98 -1.54 -35.26
CA GLU A 62 3.85 -0.09 -35.21
C GLU A 62 2.44 0.25 -34.71
N VAL A 63 2.38 0.99 -33.59
CA VAL A 63 1.14 1.34 -32.91
C VAL A 63 0.97 2.85 -32.78
N THR A 64 -0.27 3.28 -32.72
CA THR A 64 -0.62 4.68 -32.42
C THR A 64 -0.76 4.87 -30.92
N TRP A 65 0.19 5.60 -30.33
CA TRP A 65 0.18 5.90 -28.91
C TRP A 65 -0.87 6.95 -28.57
N LEU A 66 -1.68 6.65 -27.57
CA LEU A 66 -2.72 7.49 -26.99
C LEU A 66 -2.29 7.96 -25.60
N THR A 67 -2.74 9.14 -25.22
CA THR A 67 -2.71 9.65 -23.84
C THR A 67 -3.94 10.52 -23.62
N ASN A 68 -4.24 10.86 -22.38
CA ASN A 68 -5.37 11.74 -22.09
C ASN A 68 -5.00 12.68 -20.95
N ASP A 69 -4.87 13.95 -21.26
CA ASP A 69 -4.66 15.06 -20.33
C ASP A 69 -5.75 16.14 -20.45
N ALA A 70 -6.81 15.88 -21.23
CA ALA A 70 -7.86 16.81 -21.56
C ALA A 70 -9.04 16.82 -20.57
N GLU A 71 -9.22 15.71 -19.82
CA GLU A 71 -10.35 15.61 -18.89
C GLU A 71 -10.25 16.62 -17.74
N PRO A 72 -11.40 17.09 -17.20
CA PRO A 72 -11.41 18.02 -16.07
C PRO A 72 -10.77 17.39 -14.85
N LEU A 73 -10.20 18.22 -13.96
CA LEU A 73 -9.77 17.75 -12.64
C LEU A 73 -11.02 17.40 -11.81
N PHE A 74 -10.96 16.29 -11.08
CA PHE A 74 -12.05 15.84 -10.19
C PHE A 74 -11.72 16.07 -8.71
N SER A 75 -10.82 17.01 -8.43
CA SER A 75 -10.44 17.45 -7.09
C SER A 75 -10.34 18.97 -7.05
N SER A 76 -10.70 19.57 -5.92
CA SER A 76 -10.69 21.01 -5.76
C SER A 76 -9.26 21.55 -5.64
N PRO A 77 -8.89 22.63 -6.35
CA PRO A 77 -7.62 23.32 -6.15
C PRO A 77 -7.50 23.95 -4.76
N ASP A 78 -8.63 24.22 -4.09
CA ASP A 78 -8.69 24.81 -2.75
C ASP A 78 -8.52 23.76 -1.64
N ALA A 79 -8.29 22.49 -2.01
CA ALA A 79 -8.12 21.42 -1.04
C ALA A 79 -6.88 21.64 -0.16
N VAL A 80 -7.08 21.66 1.16
CA VAL A 80 -6.02 21.90 2.16
C VAL A 80 -5.40 20.57 2.60
N LYS A 81 -4.06 20.52 2.59
CA LYS A 81 -3.31 19.36 3.09
C LYS A 81 -3.19 19.40 4.61
N GLY A 82 -3.29 18.24 5.23
CA GLY A 82 -3.07 18.07 6.68
C GLY A 82 -4.12 17.21 7.37
N GLY A 83 -3.94 17.05 8.66
CA GLY A 83 -4.90 16.39 9.53
C GLY A 83 -4.91 14.86 9.47
N THR A 84 -5.90 14.30 10.14
CA THR A 84 -6.08 12.85 10.26
C THR A 84 -7.51 12.47 9.94
N PHE A 85 -7.69 11.58 9.00
CA PHE A 85 -8.96 10.89 8.75
C PHE A 85 -9.03 9.65 9.65
N ARG A 86 -10.17 9.47 10.33
CA ARG A 86 -10.39 8.32 11.23
C ARG A 86 -11.51 7.48 10.70
N GLU A 87 -11.30 6.19 10.72
CA GLU A 87 -12.23 5.17 10.24
C GLU A 87 -12.31 4.03 11.25
N ALA A 88 -13.47 3.41 11.38
CA ALA A 88 -13.67 2.29 12.26
C ALA A 88 -13.58 0.96 11.52
N LEU A 89 -12.97 -0.03 12.18
CA LEU A 89 -12.99 -1.43 11.76
C LEU A 89 -13.76 -2.24 12.80
N LEU A 90 -14.66 -3.10 12.38
CA LEU A 90 -15.37 -4.02 13.28
C LEU A 90 -14.45 -5.13 13.81
N SER A 91 -13.41 -5.46 13.05
CA SER A 91 -12.40 -6.43 13.47
C SER A 91 -11.03 -6.05 12.93
N PHE A 92 -9.99 -6.40 13.67
CA PHE A 92 -8.61 -6.26 13.20
C PHE A 92 -8.36 -7.26 12.06
N PRO A 93 -7.67 -6.87 10.96
CA PRO A 93 -7.36 -7.80 9.88
C PRO A 93 -6.53 -8.98 10.39
N LEU A 94 -6.77 -10.15 9.83
CA LEU A 94 -6.00 -11.36 10.17
C LEU A 94 -4.62 -11.37 9.51
N THR A 95 -4.44 -10.58 8.46
CA THR A 95 -3.21 -10.48 7.68
C THR A 95 -3.12 -9.13 6.96
N PHE A 96 -1.91 -8.71 6.57
CA PHE A 96 -1.69 -7.61 5.61
C PHE A 96 -1.51 -8.08 4.18
N ARG A 97 -1.52 -9.40 3.93
CA ARG A 97 -1.54 -9.91 2.57
C ARG A 97 -2.87 -9.53 1.89
N THR A 98 -2.82 -9.27 0.61
CA THR A 98 -4.00 -8.98 -0.22
C THR A 98 -4.52 -10.22 -0.96
N VAL A 99 -3.80 -11.33 -0.87
CA VAL A 99 -4.14 -12.62 -1.48
C VAL A 99 -3.87 -13.78 -0.51
N GLY A 100 -4.48 -14.91 -0.78
CA GLY A 100 -4.36 -16.13 0.02
C GLY A 100 -5.30 -16.17 1.22
N PRO A 101 -5.16 -17.18 2.09
CA PRO A 101 -6.01 -17.36 3.26
C PRO A 101 -6.06 -16.12 4.15
N ASP A 102 -7.19 -15.86 4.79
CA ASP A 102 -7.41 -14.75 5.73
C ASP A 102 -7.29 -13.32 5.14
N SER A 103 -6.99 -13.19 3.84
CA SER A 103 -6.81 -11.87 3.22
C SER A 103 -8.13 -11.17 2.89
N ASN A 104 -9.24 -11.88 2.87
CA ASN A 104 -10.54 -11.33 2.48
C ASN A 104 -11.22 -10.59 3.65
N SER A 105 -10.71 -9.42 3.99
CA SER A 105 -11.25 -8.54 5.03
C SER A 105 -11.62 -7.17 4.46
N SER A 106 -12.47 -6.41 5.15
CA SER A 106 -12.78 -5.02 4.78
C SER A 106 -11.53 -4.12 4.71
N PHE A 107 -10.53 -4.40 5.54
CA PHE A 107 -9.27 -3.67 5.54
C PHE A 107 -8.42 -3.89 4.27
N ARG A 108 -8.61 -5.02 3.56
CA ARG A 108 -7.92 -5.31 2.30
C ARG A 108 -8.09 -4.19 1.27
N SER A 109 -9.29 -3.59 1.18
CA SER A 109 -9.56 -2.49 0.25
C SER A 109 -8.74 -1.24 0.56
N ALA A 110 -8.42 -0.97 1.84
CA ALA A 110 -7.55 0.13 2.24
C ALA A 110 -6.10 -0.08 1.75
N ILE A 111 -5.62 -1.32 1.74
CA ILE A 111 -4.30 -1.66 1.18
C ILE A 111 -4.33 -1.53 -0.35
N LEU A 112 -5.32 -2.15 -1.01
CA LEU A 112 -5.45 -2.12 -2.47
C LEU A 112 -5.69 -0.72 -3.04
N GLY A 113 -6.39 0.17 -2.31
CA GLY A 113 -6.58 1.58 -2.69
C GLY A 113 -5.29 2.40 -2.75
N ASN A 114 -4.17 1.83 -2.28
CA ASN A 114 -2.83 2.40 -2.43
C ASN A 114 -1.98 1.71 -3.51
N GLN A 115 -2.62 0.92 -4.37
CA GLN A 115 -1.99 0.26 -5.50
C GLN A 115 -2.55 0.87 -6.79
N LEU A 116 -1.68 1.43 -7.62
CA LEU A 116 -2.07 1.96 -8.91
C LEU A 116 -2.04 0.86 -9.97
N SER A 117 -2.85 1.07 -11.01
CA SER A 117 -2.90 0.23 -12.21
C SER A 117 -2.12 0.87 -13.35
N LEU A 118 -2.00 0.18 -14.48
CA LEU A 118 -1.42 0.77 -15.70
C LEU A 118 -2.14 2.06 -16.09
N ILE A 119 -3.46 2.01 -16.10
CA ILE A 119 -4.35 3.14 -16.45
C ILE A 119 -5.50 3.20 -15.45
N GLY A 120 -6.07 4.38 -15.28
CA GLY A 120 -7.28 4.62 -14.51
C GLY A 120 -8.47 4.96 -15.40
N ILE A 121 -9.66 5.02 -14.77
CA ILE A 121 -10.90 5.51 -15.40
C ILE A 121 -11.30 6.80 -14.69
N HIS A 122 -11.53 7.84 -15.47
CA HIS A 122 -11.96 9.12 -14.93
C HIS A 122 -13.38 9.00 -14.33
N PRO A 123 -13.60 9.37 -13.04
CA PRO A 123 -14.84 9.05 -12.33
C PRO A 123 -16.09 9.72 -12.88
N ASN A 124 -15.96 10.83 -13.62
CA ASN A 124 -17.09 11.60 -14.11
C ASN A 124 -17.33 11.42 -15.62
N THR A 125 -16.27 11.14 -16.39
CA THR A 125 -16.34 11.07 -17.86
C THR A 125 -16.18 9.65 -18.39
N GLU A 126 -15.77 8.72 -17.53
CA GLU A 126 -15.51 7.31 -17.85
C GLU A 126 -14.39 7.12 -18.92
N GLN A 127 -13.66 8.19 -19.21
CA GLN A 127 -12.53 8.14 -20.13
C GLN A 127 -11.30 7.53 -19.46
N ILE A 128 -10.47 6.85 -20.25
CA ILE A 128 -9.18 6.34 -19.79
C ILE A 128 -8.26 7.52 -19.45
N ILE A 129 -7.61 7.45 -18.30
CA ILE A 129 -6.61 8.41 -17.84
C ILE A 129 -5.30 7.72 -17.46
N PRO A 130 -4.15 8.41 -17.59
CA PRO A 130 -2.86 7.90 -17.14
C PRO A 130 -2.81 7.63 -15.63
N GLU A 131 -2.17 6.50 -15.25
CA GLU A 131 -1.73 6.23 -13.88
C GLU A 131 -0.25 5.84 -13.86
N LEU A 132 0.09 4.52 -13.78
CA LEU A 132 1.48 4.06 -13.90
C LEU A 132 1.98 4.18 -15.35
N ALA A 133 1.10 4.00 -16.33
CA ALA A 133 1.42 4.27 -17.73
C ALA A 133 1.04 5.70 -18.12
N THR A 134 1.90 6.35 -18.87
CA THR A 134 1.67 7.67 -19.46
C THR A 134 0.96 7.60 -20.81
N HIS A 135 1.18 6.49 -21.53
CA HIS A 135 0.59 6.25 -22.84
C HIS A 135 0.15 4.78 -22.96
N TRP A 136 -0.85 4.55 -23.80
CA TRP A 136 -1.31 3.23 -24.18
C TRP A 136 -1.59 3.16 -25.67
N ALA A 137 -1.66 1.95 -26.21
CA ALA A 137 -2.07 1.73 -27.59
C ALA A 137 -2.82 0.39 -27.71
N TYR A 138 -3.63 0.26 -28.73
CA TYR A 138 -4.34 -0.97 -29.06
C TYR A 138 -3.65 -1.69 -30.22
N GLY A 139 -3.44 -2.99 -30.06
CA GLY A 139 -2.95 -3.85 -31.13
C GLY A 139 -4.03 -4.08 -32.19
N LYS A 140 -3.61 -4.32 -33.43
CA LYS A 140 -4.49 -4.63 -34.56
C LYS A 140 -5.25 -5.94 -34.39
N ASP A 141 -4.73 -6.83 -33.56
CA ASP A 141 -5.30 -8.13 -33.22
C ASP A 141 -6.55 -8.04 -32.31
N LYS A 142 -6.85 -6.86 -31.77
CA LYS A 142 -7.94 -6.62 -30.79
C LYS A 142 -7.83 -7.47 -29.51
N LYS A 143 -6.61 -7.93 -29.20
CA LYS A 143 -6.26 -8.68 -27.99
C LYS A 143 -5.21 -7.98 -27.16
N THR A 144 -4.37 -7.16 -27.79
CA THR A 144 -3.18 -6.59 -27.20
C THR A 144 -3.37 -5.14 -26.86
N MET A 145 -2.95 -4.75 -25.65
CA MET A 145 -2.73 -3.36 -25.28
C MET A 145 -1.27 -3.15 -24.92
N TYR A 146 -0.70 -2.10 -25.50
CA TYR A 146 0.67 -1.64 -25.25
C TYR A 146 0.65 -0.51 -24.25
N PHE A 147 1.67 -0.41 -23.41
CA PHE A 147 1.78 0.61 -22.38
C PHE A 147 3.20 1.15 -22.29
N LYS A 148 3.33 2.48 -22.12
CA LYS A 148 4.57 3.15 -21.74
C LYS A 148 4.46 3.59 -20.28
N LEU A 149 5.29 3.03 -19.42
CA LEU A 149 5.32 3.37 -18.01
C LEU A 149 5.95 4.74 -17.78
N ASN A 150 5.52 5.39 -16.71
CA ASN A 150 6.16 6.60 -16.23
C ASN A 150 7.55 6.24 -15.62
N PRO A 151 8.66 6.73 -16.16
CA PRO A 151 9.99 6.39 -15.64
C PRO A 151 10.26 6.93 -14.23
N ALA A 152 9.42 7.87 -13.74
CA ALA A 152 9.46 8.33 -12.36
C ALA A 152 8.73 7.40 -11.39
N ALA A 153 7.95 6.42 -11.86
CA ALA A 153 7.17 5.52 -11.01
C ALA A 153 8.07 4.72 -10.07
N ARG A 154 7.72 4.73 -8.77
CA ARG A 154 8.48 4.07 -7.71
C ARG A 154 7.55 3.35 -6.75
N TRP A 155 8.02 2.23 -6.23
CA TRP A 155 7.48 1.59 -5.07
C TRP A 155 7.70 2.43 -3.81
N SER A 156 6.97 2.14 -2.74
CA SER A 156 7.06 2.91 -1.48
C SER A 156 8.40 2.79 -0.76
N ASP A 157 9.23 1.84 -1.14
CA ASP A 157 10.59 1.64 -0.67
C ASP A 157 11.67 2.26 -1.60
N GLY A 158 11.22 2.97 -2.65
CA GLY A 158 12.07 3.70 -3.59
C GLY A 158 12.52 2.90 -4.81
N VAL A 159 12.27 1.59 -4.86
CA VAL A 159 12.61 0.76 -6.01
C VAL A 159 11.80 1.21 -7.24
N PRO A 160 12.41 1.32 -8.45
CA PRO A 160 11.68 1.62 -9.68
C PRO A 160 10.59 0.59 -9.97
N VAL A 161 9.44 1.07 -10.48
CA VAL A 161 8.42 0.19 -11.08
C VAL A 161 8.80 -0.05 -12.53
N THR A 162 8.91 -1.30 -12.94
CA THR A 162 9.31 -1.69 -14.29
C THR A 162 8.31 -2.65 -14.95
N ALA A 163 8.43 -2.83 -16.25
CA ALA A 163 7.63 -3.79 -17.01
C ALA A 163 7.71 -5.22 -16.44
N ALA A 164 8.86 -5.57 -15.85
CA ALA A 164 9.05 -6.86 -15.21
C ALA A 164 8.14 -7.12 -14.00
N ASP A 165 7.70 -6.07 -13.29
CA ASP A 165 6.77 -6.21 -12.17
C ASP A 165 5.36 -6.63 -12.65
N PHE A 166 4.99 -6.28 -13.88
CA PHE A 166 3.71 -6.68 -14.49
C PHE A 166 3.76 -8.13 -15.01
N ALA A 167 4.85 -8.54 -15.62
CA ALA A 167 5.04 -9.94 -16.00
C ALA A 167 5.06 -10.82 -14.74
N TYR A 168 5.75 -10.38 -13.70
CA TYR A 168 5.77 -11.06 -12.41
C TYR A 168 4.38 -11.15 -11.76
N SER A 169 3.49 -10.16 -11.96
CA SER A 169 2.10 -10.25 -11.49
C SER A 169 1.38 -11.46 -12.06
N LEU A 170 1.64 -11.78 -13.32
CA LEU A 170 1.05 -12.93 -13.98
C LEU A 170 1.54 -14.25 -13.37
N ASP A 171 2.86 -14.37 -13.20
CA ASP A 171 3.49 -15.55 -12.58
C ASP A 171 3.06 -15.70 -11.13
N PHE A 172 3.00 -14.59 -10.38
CA PHE A 172 2.55 -14.55 -9.00
C PHE A 172 1.12 -15.06 -8.86
N MET A 173 0.18 -14.50 -9.62
CA MET A 173 -1.25 -14.85 -9.53
C MET A 173 -1.57 -16.25 -10.09
N ARG A 174 -0.72 -16.82 -10.94
CA ARG A 174 -0.84 -18.18 -11.45
C ARG A 174 -0.13 -19.23 -10.61
N SER A 175 0.66 -18.79 -9.65
CA SER A 175 1.46 -19.69 -8.81
C SER A 175 0.55 -20.56 -7.93
N LYS A 176 0.92 -21.84 -7.81
CA LYS A 176 0.27 -22.78 -6.87
C LYS A 176 0.35 -22.35 -5.40
N TYR A 177 1.30 -21.46 -5.07
CA TYR A 177 1.47 -20.92 -3.71
C TYR A 177 0.50 -19.79 -3.37
N ILE A 178 -0.17 -19.22 -4.37
CA ILE A 178 -1.13 -18.14 -4.22
C ILE A 178 -2.55 -18.70 -4.35
N VAL A 179 -3.20 -18.92 -3.22
CA VAL A 179 -4.59 -19.43 -3.20
C VAL A 179 -5.54 -18.25 -3.16
N ALA A 180 -5.95 -17.78 -4.32
CA ALA A 180 -6.86 -16.67 -4.50
C ALA A 180 -7.78 -16.92 -5.73
N PRO A 181 -8.80 -17.80 -5.63
CA PRO A 181 -9.49 -18.41 -6.75
C PRO A 181 -9.95 -17.42 -7.83
N TRP A 182 -10.58 -16.31 -7.44
CA TRP A 182 -11.02 -15.31 -8.41
C TRP A 182 -9.84 -14.68 -9.18
N TYR A 183 -8.73 -14.37 -8.52
CA TYR A 183 -7.55 -13.82 -9.17
C TYR A 183 -6.83 -14.86 -10.01
N ASN A 184 -6.70 -16.09 -9.49
CA ASN A 184 -6.08 -17.19 -10.25
C ASN A 184 -6.83 -17.43 -11.56
N ASP A 185 -8.17 -17.46 -11.51
CA ASP A 185 -9.03 -17.58 -12.69
C ASP A 185 -8.84 -16.40 -13.63
N TYR A 186 -8.96 -15.17 -13.13
CA TYR A 186 -8.83 -13.97 -13.94
C TYR A 186 -7.49 -13.92 -14.69
N TYR A 187 -6.37 -14.08 -13.98
CA TYR A 187 -5.03 -14.05 -14.58
C TYR A 187 -4.73 -15.25 -15.45
N THR A 188 -5.50 -16.32 -15.38
CA THR A 188 -5.37 -17.51 -16.22
C THR A 188 -6.27 -17.47 -17.44
N GLN A 189 -7.53 -17.01 -17.28
CA GLN A 189 -8.54 -17.10 -18.32
C GLN A 189 -8.61 -15.84 -19.21
N GLU A 190 -8.32 -14.65 -18.65
CA GLU A 190 -8.46 -13.40 -19.37
C GLU A 190 -7.12 -12.88 -19.93
N ILE A 191 -6.01 -13.15 -19.27
CA ILE A 191 -4.68 -12.67 -19.70
C ILE A 191 -3.89 -13.85 -20.26
N GLU A 192 -3.38 -13.75 -21.47
CA GLU A 192 -2.53 -14.77 -22.09
C GLU A 192 -1.09 -14.62 -21.59
N ARG A 193 -0.50 -13.43 -21.75
CA ARG A 193 0.88 -13.11 -21.39
C ARG A 193 1.12 -11.61 -21.23
N VAL A 194 2.26 -11.28 -20.68
CA VAL A 194 2.82 -9.93 -20.66
C VAL A 194 4.13 -9.97 -21.45
N ASP A 195 4.21 -9.18 -22.51
CA ASP A 195 5.42 -9.03 -23.32
C ASP A 195 6.20 -7.80 -22.84
N ILE A 196 7.48 -7.95 -22.55
CA ILE A 196 8.37 -6.88 -22.09
C ILE A 196 9.26 -6.47 -23.26
N PHE A 197 9.25 -5.18 -23.65
CA PHE A 197 10.10 -4.66 -24.71
C PHE A 197 11.37 -3.99 -24.15
N ASP A 198 11.19 -3.25 -23.07
CA ASP A 198 12.24 -2.64 -22.23
C ASP A 198 11.70 -2.40 -20.81
N ASP A 199 12.47 -1.74 -19.94
CA ASP A 199 12.08 -1.48 -18.54
C ASP A 199 10.78 -0.69 -18.40
N HIS A 200 10.40 0.11 -19.41
CA HIS A 200 9.25 1.01 -19.34
C HIS A 200 8.22 0.77 -20.45
N THR A 201 8.43 -0.23 -21.30
CA THR A 201 7.49 -0.55 -22.39
C THR A 201 7.10 -2.02 -22.32
N LEU A 202 5.79 -2.27 -22.27
CA LEU A 202 5.22 -3.61 -22.20
C LEU A 202 3.94 -3.71 -23.02
N ALA A 203 3.52 -4.94 -23.28
CA ALA A 203 2.17 -5.24 -23.73
C ALA A 203 1.53 -6.28 -22.81
N VAL A 204 0.22 -6.11 -22.59
CA VAL A 204 -0.64 -7.11 -21.94
C VAL A 204 -1.53 -7.71 -23.02
N VAL A 205 -1.50 -9.02 -23.15
CA VAL A 205 -2.20 -9.75 -24.21
C VAL A 205 -3.34 -10.55 -23.60
N SER A 206 -4.56 -10.32 -24.10
CA SER A 206 -5.75 -11.10 -23.73
C SER A 206 -5.78 -12.46 -24.41
N THR A 207 -6.37 -13.46 -23.79
CA THR A 207 -6.59 -14.80 -24.38
C THR A 207 -7.50 -14.78 -25.61
N LYS A 208 -8.37 -13.76 -25.74
CA LYS A 208 -9.33 -13.63 -26.83
C LYS A 208 -9.50 -12.17 -27.25
N ALA A 209 -9.88 -11.96 -28.51
CA ALA A 209 -10.29 -10.64 -28.97
C ALA A 209 -11.61 -10.25 -28.28
N GLN A 210 -11.67 -9.03 -27.75
CA GLN A 210 -12.85 -8.53 -27.04
C GLN A 210 -12.90 -6.99 -27.09
N PRO A 211 -14.10 -6.40 -26.97
CA PRO A 211 -14.21 -4.97 -26.73
C PRO A 211 -13.68 -4.62 -25.33
N ASP A 212 -13.46 -3.35 -25.09
CA ASP A 212 -13.15 -2.80 -23.77
C ASP A 212 -11.90 -3.43 -23.11
N LEU A 213 -10.87 -3.73 -23.91
CA LEU A 213 -9.60 -4.27 -23.45
C LEU A 213 -9.00 -3.48 -22.27
N HIS A 214 -9.18 -2.16 -22.24
CA HIS A 214 -8.70 -1.29 -21.19
C HIS A 214 -9.26 -1.62 -19.79
N LEU A 215 -10.50 -2.10 -19.71
CA LEU A 215 -11.13 -2.52 -18.44
C LEU A 215 -10.55 -3.85 -17.93
N ARG A 216 -9.89 -4.60 -18.80
CA ARG A 216 -9.38 -5.94 -18.49
C ARG A 216 -7.86 -6.00 -18.40
N LEU A 217 -7.16 -5.21 -19.20
CA LEU A 217 -5.72 -5.29 -19.31
C LEU A 217 -4.97 -4.18 -18.55
N GLY A 218 -5.71 -3.26 -17.91
CA GLY A 218 -5.16 -2.23 -17.03
C GLY A 218 -4.75 -2.79 -15.65
N ILE A 219 -3.91 -3.81 -15.63
CA ILE A 219 -3.51 -4.52 -14.41
C ILE A 219 -2.56 -3.69 -13.51
N SER A 220 -2.48 -4.09 -12.24
CA SER A 220 -1.54 -3.53 -11.27
C SER A 220 -0.26 -4.39 -11.19
N PRO A 221 0.90 -3.79 -10.94
CA PRO A 221 2.14 -4.53 -10.78
C PRO A 221 2.23 -5.21 -9.42
N THR A 222 3.04 -6.26 -9.33
CA THR A 222 3.40 -6.93 -8.08
C THR A 222 4.90 -6.72 -7.80
N PRO A 223 5.31 -6.28 -6.60
CA PRO A 223 6.70 -5.95 -6.30
C PRO A 223 7.57 -7.21 -6.28
N ARG A 224 8.17 -7.55 -7.42
CA ARG A 224 9.00 -8.75 -7.57
C ARG A 224 10.21 -8.75 -6.64
N HIS A 225 10.79 -7.58 -6.36
CA HIS A 225 11.92 -7.43 -5.45
C HIS A 225 11.57 -7.73 -3.99
N PHE A 226 10.29 -7.64 -3.62
CA PHE A 226 9.80 -7.94 -2.29
C PHE A 226 9.47 -9.43 -2.12
N TYR A 227 8.78 -10.01 -3.10
CA TYR A 227 8.33 -11.39 -3.02
C TYR A 227 9.39 -12.39 -3.51
N GLY A 228 10.15 -12.06 -4.56
CA GLY A 228 11.14 -12.95 -5.14
C GLY A 228 10.54 -14.26 -5.63
N GLN A 229 11.26 -15.36 -5.41
CA GLN A 229 10.78 -16.70 -5.71
C GLN A 229 9.78 -17.15 -4.65
N LEU A 230 8.61 -17.64 -5.08
CA LEU A 230 7.54 -18.11 -4.19
C LEU A 230 7.80 -19.57 -3.76
N ASP A 231 7.36 -19.87 -2.54
CA ASP A 231 7.47 -21.18 -1.92
C ASP A 231 6.25 -21.50 -1.03
N ASP A 232 6.23 -22.67 -0.41
CA ASP A 232 5.17 -23.14 0.47
C ASP A 232 5.03 -22.28 1.75
N GLU A 233 6.04 -21.51 2.11
CA GLU A 233 6.04 -20.63 3.28
C GLU A 233 5.40 -19.27 3.01
N PHE A 234 4.91 -19.00 1.79
CA PHE A 234 4.36 -17.71 1.38
C PHE A 234 3.41 -17.10 2.42
N VAL A 235 2.44 -17.87 2.90
CA VAL A 235 1.44 -17.40 3.86
C VAL A 235 2.11 -16.94 5.16
N GLN A 236 3.00 -17.75 5.71
CA GLN A 236 3.68 -17.48 6.97
C GLN A 236 4.68 -16.32 6.83
N LYS A 237 5.48 -16.34 5.76
CA LYS A 237 6.55 -15.38 5.48
C LYS A 237 6.03 -13.95 5.28
N TYR A 238 4.86 -13.80 4.61
CA TYR A 238 4.32 -12.48 4.24
C TYR A 238 3.10 -12.04 5.05
N ASN A 239 2.69 -12.80 6.07
CA ASN A 239 1.45 -12.56 6.80
C ASN A 239 1.31 -11.13 7.34
N TRP A 240 2.38 -10.60 7.94
CA TRP A 240 2.40 -9.29 8.59
C TRP A 240 3.43 -8.33 7.97
N LYS A 241 4.05 -8.70 6.87
CA LYS A 241 4.96 -7.80 6.16
C LYS A 241 4.15 -6.73 5.43
N ILE A 242 4.63 -5.50 5.52
CA ILE A 242 4.05 -4.38 4.79
C ILE A 242 4.59 -4.43 3.37
N VAL A 243 3.71 -4.75 2.43
CA VAL A 243 4.06 -4.84 1.01
C VAL A 243 4.30 -3.44 0.46
N PRO A 244 5.39 -3.20 -0.30
CA PRO A 244 5.58 -1.97 -1.05
C PRO A 244 4.39 -1.69 -1.97
N ASN A 245 3.99 -0.43 -2.08
CA ASN A 245 2.88 0.00 -2.91
C ASN A 245 3.27 1.20 -3.79
N THR A 246 2.48 1.48 -4.81
CA THR A 246 2.73 2.55 -5.78
C THR A 246 1.97 3.84 -5.49
N GLY A 247 0.99 3.80 -4.58
CA GLY A 247 0.09 4.92 -4.25
C GLY A 247 0.64 5.88 -3.19
N PRO A 248 -0.18 6.86 -2.77
CA PRO A 248 0.27 7.99 -1.93
C PRO A 248 0.43 7.67 -0.45
N TYR A 249 -0.16 6.60 0.07
CA TYR A 249 -0.09 6.24 1.49
C TYR A 249 0.60 4.90 1.69
N GLN A 250 1.16 4.72 2.88
CA GLN A 250 1.71 3.45 3.31
C GLN A 250 1.38 3.19 4.79
N ILE A 251 1.28 1.93 5.17
CA ILE A 251 1.15 1.54 6.58
C ILE A 251 2.41 2.02 7.31
N SER A 252 2.22 2.81 8.37
CA SER A 252 3.30 3.42 9.15
C SER A 252 3.37 2.90 10.58
N ASP A 253 2.26 2.41 11.11
CA ASP A 253 2.16 1.94 12.49
C ASP A 253 0.93 1.05 12.65
N PHE A 254 1.01 0.04 13.52
CA PHE A 254 -0.15 -0.77 13.88
C PHE A 254 0.04 -1.44 15.23
N GLN A 255 -1.09 -1.66 15.90
CA GLN A 255 -1.18 -2.48 17.09
C GLN A 255 -2.27 -3.51 16.91
N LYS A 256 -1.90 -4.79 16.95
CA LYS A 256 -2.85 -5.90 16.74
C LYS A 256 -4.05 -5.78 17.69
N GLY A 257 -5.24 -5.92 17.12
CA GLY A 257 -6.51 -5.81 17.83
C GLY A 257 -6.94 -4.40 18.20
N LYS A 258 -6.17 -3.34 17.87
CA LYS A 258 -6.48 -1.96 18.22
C LYS A 258 -6.59 -1.02 17.02
N PHE A 259 -5.51 -0.89 16.23
CA PHE A 259 -5.50 0.06 15.11
C PHE A 259 -4.48 -0.30 14.03
N VAL A 260 -4.69 0.27 12.84
CA VAL A 260 -3.69 0.40 11.76
C VAL A 260 -3.67 1.85 11.29
N LYS A 261 -2.49 2.42 11.09
CA LYS A 261 -2.30 3.79 10.61
C LYS A 261 -1.58 3.80 9.28
N PHE A 262 -2.11 4.56 8.34
CA PHE A 262 -1.42 4.94 7.13
C PHE A 262 -0.88 6.37 7.27
N LYS A 263 0.26 6.62 6.66
CA LYS A 263 0.87 7.94 6.55
C LYS A 263 1.03 8.29 5.08
N ARG A 264 0.69 9.54 4.74
CA ARG A 264 0.97 10.07 3.40
C ARG A 264 2.48 10.17 3.18
N LYS A 265 2.94 9.73 2.03
CA LYS A 265 4.33 9.88 1.61
C LYS A 265 4.60 11.36 1.31
N LYS A 266 5.70 11.91 1.83
CA LYS A 266 6.06 13.31 1.59
C LYS A 266 6.48 13.56 0.15
N GLU A 267 7.23 12.62 -0.41
CA GLU A 267 7.78 12.66 -1.76
C GLU A 267 7.24 11.48 -2.56
N TRP A 268 5.95 11.54 -2.86
CA TRP A 268 5.34 10.53 -3.71
C TRP A 268 5.52 10.92 -5.18
N TRP A 269 6.05 10.00 -5.98
CA TRP A 269 6.37 10.22 -7.39
C TRP A 269 5.18 10.72 -8.22
N GLY A 270 3.96 10.34 -7.86
CA GLY A 270 2.74 10.69 -8.59
C GLY A 270 2.06 11.99 -8.17
N GLN A 271 2.57 12.71 -7.16
CA GLN A 271 1.88 13.86 -6.56
C GLN A 271 1.57 15.01 -7.53
N ASP A 272 2.39 15.18 -8.57
CA ASP A 272 2.28 16.25 -9.55
C ASP A 272 1.63 15.81 -10.88
N LEU A 273 1.28 14.53 -10.99
CA LEU A 273 0.54 14.05 -12.15
C LEU A 273 -0.86 14.68 -12.18
N ARG A 274 -1.32 15.05 -13.40
CA ARG A 274 -2.54 15.81 -13.60
C ARG A 274 -3.71 15.33 -12.76
N TYR A 275 -4.07 14.06 -12.83
CA TYR A 275 -5.26 13.50 -12.17
C TYR A 275 -5.04 13.15 -10.70
N PHE A 276 -3.83 13.36 -10.16
CA PHE A 276 -3.52 13.20 -8.74
C PHE A 276 -3.35 14.55 -8.01
N LYS A 277 -3.28 15.67 -8.77
CA LYS A 277 -3.23 17.01 -8.17
C LYS A 277 -4.43 17.26 -7.27
N HIS A 278 -4.19 17.91 -6.15
CA HIS A 278 -5.19 18.32 -5.15
C HIS A 278 -5.91 17.14 -4.48
N ARG A 279 -5.40 15.92 -4.64
CA ARG A 279 -5.90 14.70 -3.97
C ARG A 279 -4.99 14.30 -2.83
N PHE A 280 -5.43 13.30 -2.06
CA PHE A 280 -4.64 12.68 -0.98
C PHE A 280 -4.16 13.69 0.06
N ASN A 281 -5.08 14.53 0.54
CA ASN A 281 -4.77 15.72 1.33
C ASN A 281 -4.52 15.45 2.80
N VAL A 282 -5.12 14.42 3.39
CA VAL A 282 -4.88 14.09 4.81
C VAL A 282 -3.48 13.51 5.03
N ASP A 283 -2.85 13.87 6.15
CA ASP A 283 -1.51 13.35 6.47
C ASP A 283 -1.54 11.91 6.96
N ARG A 284 -2.63 11.52 7.61
CA ARG A 284 -2.81 10.19 8.21
C ARG A 284 -4.22 9.67 7.99
N VAL A 285 -4.32 8.37 7.77
CA VAL A 285 -5.58 7.64 7.89
C VAL A 285 -5.43 6.63 9.02
N THR A 286 -6.30 6.70 10.02
CA THR A 286 -6.26 5.81 11.18
C THR A 286 -7.49 4.93 11.19
N TYR A 287 -7.28 3.63 11.07
CA TYR A 287 -8.31 2.61 11.23
C TYR A 287 -8.28 2.11 12.68
N THR A 288 -9.33 2.37 13.43
CA THR A 288 -9.45 1.94 14.83
C THR A 288 -10.43 0.78 14.94
N VAL A 289 -10.07 -0.26 15.68
CA VAL A 289 -10.98 -1.40 15.93
C VAL A 289 -12.01 -1.00 16.98
N VAL A 290 -13.27 -0.99 16.57
CA VAL A 290 -14.43 -0.72 17.44
C VAL A 290 -15.29 -1.98 17.44
N ARG A 291 -15.35 -2.66 18.59
CA ARG A 291 -16.05 -3.95 18.73
C ARG A 291 -17.54 -3.80 19.02
N ASP A 292 -17.93 -2.65 19.54
CA ASP A 292 -19.32 -2.34 19.85
C ASP A 292 -19.85 -1.28 18.88
N MET A 293 -20.88 -1.65 18.11
CA MET A 293 -21.50 -0.76 17.13
C MET A 293 -22.15 0.48 17.77
N ASN A 294 -22.55 0.40 19.04
CA ASN A 294 -23.16 1.54 19.73
C ASN A 294 -22.14 2.65 20.00
N VAL A 295 -20.86 2.30 20.19
CA VAL A 295 -19.77 3.28 20.38
C VAL A 295 -19.38 3.99 19.08
N LEU A 296 -19.82 3.51 17.92
CA LEU A 296 -19.54 4.15 16.63
C LEU A 296 -20.32 5.47 16.42
N TRP A 297 -21.38 5.69 17.19
CA TRP A 297 -22.30 6.82 17.02
C TRP A 297 -22.13 7.92 18.09
N GLU A 298 -21.22 7.73 19.04
CA GLU A 298 -20.80 8.70 20.05
C GLU A 298 -19.53 9.46 19.61
#